data_b373b34174f36f5347f3f7f485a981a1
#
_entry.id   b373b34174f36f5347f3f7f485a981a1
#
_cell.length_a   1.000
_cell.length_b   1.000
_cell.length_c   1.000
_cell.angle_alpha   90.00
_cell.angle_beta   90.00
_cell.angle_gamma   90.00
#
_symmetry.space_group_name_H-M   'P 1'
#
loop_
_entity.id
_entity.type
_entity.pdbx_description
1 polymer ?
#
loop_
_entity_poly.entity_id
_entity_poly.type
_entity_poly.pdbx_seq_one_letter_code
_entity_poly.pdbx_strand_id
1 'polypeptide(L)'
;VTWLSIHDPDDDVRATLILAHGAGGNRDQAMLTALGAELATRGVRTVRIDLPFRRNRPKGPPSPSGQTADRAAFAETARVLELDGPVLWGGHSYGGRMASMAVAEGPEQPDGLVLLSYPLHPPGRPEKARTAHLPDIAIPTVLVHGRRDPFASPEELAEAAALIAGPTTTVEVAAAHDLAPARSGAPVKAAEAIVALLDQLNA
;
A
#
# COMPACT_ATOMS: atom_id res chain seq x y z
N VAL A 1 8.95 -4.98 18.87
CA VAL A 1 8.45 -3.61 18.63
C VAL A 1 6.93 -3.65 18.63
N THR A 2 6.24 -2.82 19.42
CA THR A 2 4.79 -2.95 19.69
C THR A 2 3.88 -2.38 18.58
N TRP A 3 4.43 -1.71 17.58
CA TRP A 3 3.68 -1.00 16.52
C TRP A 3 3.65 -1.71 15.18
N LEU A 4 4.13 -2.93 15.10
CA LEU A 4 4.07 -3.77 13.90
C LEU A 4 3.58 -5.18 14.22
N SER A 5 3.13 -5.86 13.19
CA SER A 5 2.77 -7.29 13.20
C SER A 5 3.30 -7.91 11.90
N ILE A 6 3.86 -9.10 11.99
CA ILE A 6 4.48 -9.78 10.86
C ILE A 6 3.66 -11.03 10.52
N HIS A 7 3.46 -11.26 9.22
CA HIS A 7 3.13 -12.54 8.64
C HIS A 7 4.37 -13.05 7.92
N ASP A 8 5.00 -14.06 8.46
CA ASP A 8 6.11 -14.75 7.83
C ASP A 8 5.59 -15.91 6.98
N PRO A 9 6.24 -16.23 5.85
CA PRO A 9 6.03 -17.51 5.17
C PRO A 9 6.59 -18.65 6.01
N ASP A 10 6.14 -19.88 5.75
CA ASP A 10 6.67 -21.09 6.39
C ASP A 10 8.07 -21.47 5.86
N ASP A 11 8.37 -21.07 4.62
CA ASP A 11 9.64 -21.28 3.91
C ASP A 11 10.48 -19.99 3.83
N ASP A 12 11.51 -19.98 2.98
CA ASP A 12 12.40 -18.84 2.78
C ASP A 12 11.65 -17.58 2.33
N VAL A 13 12.05 -16.44 2.89
CA VAL A 13 11.50 -15.13 2.54
C VAL A 13 12.11 -14.65 1.23
N ARG A 14 11.29 -14.59 0.16
CA ARG A 14 11.72 -14.08 -1.15
C ARG A 14 11.65 -12.55 -1.28
N ALA A 15 10.81 -11.90 -0.48
CA ALA A 15 10.63 -10.45 -0.44
C ALA A 15 9.88 -10.03 0.82
N THR A 16 9.94 -8.74 1.17
CA THR A 16 9.16 -8.17 2.28
C THR A 16 8.29 -7.02 1.81
N LEU A 17 6.99 -7.04 2.15
CA LEU A 17 6.07 -5.92 1.95
C LEU A 17 5.81 -5.20 3.29
N ILE A 18 6.21 -3.93 3.39
CA ILE A 18 5.82 -3.04 4.49
C ILE A 18 4.46 -2.42 4.14
N LEU A 19 3.43 -2.68 4.95
CA LEU A 19 2.04 -2.38 4.63
C LEU A 19 1.37 -1.53 5.71
N ALA A 20 0.91 -0.32 5.35
CA ALA A 20 0.28 0.62 6.26
C ALA A 20 -1.25 0.69 6.08
N HIS A 21 -1.95 1.00 7.17
CA HIS A 21 -3.41 1.07 7.25
C HIS A 21 -4.00 2.40 6.75
N GLY A 22 -5.31 2.42 6.52
CA GLY A 22 -6.09 3.63 6.23
C GLY A 22 -6.27 4.55 7.44
N ALA A 23 -6.77 5.77 7.19
CA ALA A 23 -6.94 6.82 8.20
C ALA A 23 -7.80 6.39 9.42
N GLY A 24 -8.80 5.55 9.22
CA GLY A 24 -9.70 5.04 10.27
C GLY A 24 -9.24 3.72 10.91
N GLY A 25 -8.18 3.09 10.38
CA GLY A 25 -7.74 1.75 10.78
C GLY A 25 -6.50 1.73 11.67
N ASN A 26 -5.96 0.55 11.81
CA ASN A 26 -4.66 0.22 12.40
C ASN A 26 -4.06 -0.96 11.62
N ARG A 27 -2.89 -1.46 12.03
CA ARG A 27 -2.19 -2.61 11.40
C ARG A 27 -3.04 -3.89 11.28
N ASP A 28 -4.10 -4.05 12.09
CA ASP A 28 -4.98 -5.21 12.09
C ASP A 28 -6.22 -5.04 11.20
N GLN A 29 -6.23 -4.02 10.33
CA GLN A 29 -7.27 -3.82 9.33
C GLN A 29 -7.45 -5.09 8.47
N ALA A 30 -8.71 -5.52 8.28
CA ALA A 30 -9.05 -6.81 7.68
C ALA A 30 -8.37 -7.08 6.32
N MET A 31 -8.30 -6.07 5.44
CA MET A 31 -7.63 -6.23 4.13
C MET A 31 -6.12 -6.48 4.28
N LEU A 32 -5.46 -5.78 5.21
CA LEU A 32 -4.02 -5.96 5.44
C LEU A 32 -3.72 -7.34 6.01
N THR A 33 -4.54 -7.80 6.95
CA THR A 33 -4.40 -9.13 7.57
C THR A 33 -4.64 -10.24 6.55
N ALA A 34 -5.70 -10.13 5.74
CA ALA A 34 -6.01 -11.13 4.73
C ALA A 34 -4.94 -11.18 3.62
N LEU A 35 -4.45 -10.01 3.18
CA LEU A 35 -3.36 -9.96 2.20
C LEU A 35 -2.06 -10.53 2.77
N GLY A 36 -1.72 -10.24 4.03
CA GLY A 36 -0.54 -10.79 4.68
C GLY A 36 -0.58 -12.31 4.77
N ALA A 37 -1.71 -12.89 5.13
CA ALA A 37 -1.90 -14.34 5.15
C ALA A 37 -1.75 -14.97 3.75
N GLU A 38 -2.29 -14.32 2.72
CA GLU A 38 -2.22 -14.79 1.34
C GLU A 38 -0.81 -14.69 0.76
N LEU A 39 -0.08 -13.63 1.08
CA LEU A 39 1.31 -13.43 0.66
C LEU A 39 2.28 -14.40 1.33
N ALA A 40 2.05 -14.74 2.60
CA ALA A 40 2.86 -15.73 3.33
C ALA A 40 2.86 -17.09 2.61
N THR A 41 1.72 -17.53 2.05
CA THR A 41 1.66 -18.79 1.26
C THR A 41 2.45 -18.74 -0.05
N ARG A 42 2.98 -17.58 -0.44
CA ARG A 42 3.75 -17.32 -1.67
C ARG A 42 5.19 -16.88 -1.40
N GLY A 43 5.68 -17.10 -0.17
CA GLY A 43 7.04 -16.76 0.21
C GLY A 43 7.28 -15.26 0.45
N VAL A 44 6.24 -14.45 0.60
CA VAL A 44 6.38 -13.00 0.84
C VAL A 44 6.02 -12.66 2.28
N ARG A 45 7.01 -12.15 3.02
CA ARG A 45 6.80 -11.59 4.35
C ARG A 45 5.96 -10.31 4.25
N THR A 46 5.01 -10.13 5.16
CA THR A 46 4.27 -8.87 5.28
C THR A 46 4.45 -8.26 6.66
N VAL A 47 5.03 -7.06 6.71
CA VAL A 47 5.19 -6.26 7.93
C VAL A 47 4.09 -5.20 7.95
N ARG A 48 3.04 -5.44 8.73
CA ARG A 48 1.92 -4.50 8.90
C ARG A 48 2.27 -3.51 10.01
N ILE A 49 2.24 -2.21 9.70
CA ILE A 49 2.66 -1.16 10.64
C ILE A 49 1.50 -0.26 11.07
N ASP A 50 1.54 0.19 12.32
CA ASP A 50 0.81 1.37 12.75
C ASP A 50 1.62 2.61 12.39
N LEU A 51 1.04 3.50 11.58
CA LEU A 51 1.65 4.78 11.26
C LEU A 51 1.81 5.66 12.52
N PRO A 52 2.81 6.54 12.61
CA PRO A 52 3.08 7.40 13.76
C PRO A 52 1.85 8.11 14.32
N PHE A 53 0.95 8.62 13.46
CA PHE A 53 -0.28 9.26 13.95
C PHE A 53 -1.15 8.28 14.76
N ARG A 54 -1.17 6.98 14.40
CA ARG A 54 -1.95 5.96 15.09
C ARG A 54 -1.25 5.47 16.36
N ARG A 55 0.08 5.38 16.35
CA ARG A 55 0.88 5.08 17.56
C ARG A 55 0.64 6.12 18.65
N ASN A 56 0.58 7.42 18.26
CA ASN A 56 0.40 8.53 19.19
C ASN A 56 -1.06 8.73 19.62
N ARG A 57 -2.01 8.29 18.82
CA ARG A 57 -3.45 8.49 19.06
C ARG A 57 -4.28 7.30 18.56
N PRO A 58 -4.87 6.50 19.49
CA PRO A 58 -5.62 5.28 19.11
C PRO A 58 -6.85 5.52 18.23
N LYS A 59 -7.44 6.73 18.26
CA LYS A 59 -8.63 7.08 17.48
C LYS A 59 -8.49 8.46 16.84
N GLY A 60 -9.29 8.70 15.79
CA GLY A 60 -9.36 9.96 15.06
C GLY A 60 -8.53 9.96 13.77
N PRO A 61 -8.75 10.95 12.90
CA PRO A 61 -8.06 11.07 11.62
C PRO A 61 -6.61 11.55 11.78
N PRO A 62 -5.72 11.27 10.81
CA PRO A 62 -4.39 11.88 10.76
C PRO A 62 -4.47 13.40 10.60
N SER A 63 -3.48 14.12 11.11
CA SER A 63 -3.34 15.57 10.91
C SER A 63 -2.41 15.85 9.72
N PRO A 64 -2.59 16.97 9.00
CA PRO A 64 -1.66 17.37 7.95
C PRO A 64 -0.21 17.50 8.43
N SER A 65 0.00 18.01 9.64
CA SER A 65 1.34 18.16 10.23
C SER A 65 2.04 16.83 10.56
N GLY A 66 1.31 15.73 10.69
CA GLY A 66 1.87 14.40 10.97
C GLY A 66 2.32 13.64 9.73
N GLN A 67 1.98 14.10 8.52
CA GLN A 67 2.21 13.33 7.29
C GLN A 67 3.70 13.08 7.01
N THR A 68 4.59 13.98 7.37
CA THR A 68 6.04 13.79 7.21
C THR A 68 6.54 12.59 8.02
N ALA A 69 6.11 12.48 9.27
CA ALA A 69 6.46 11.33 10.10
C ALA A 69 5.83 10.03 9.57
N ASP A 70 4.57 10.10 9.09
CA ASP A 70 3.88 8.94 8.54
C ASP A 70 4.57 8.43 7.25
N ARG A 71 5.10 9.32 6.39
CA ARG A 71 5.90 8.95 5.22
C ARG A 71 7.24 8.32 5.62
N ALA A 72 7.94 8.89 6.59
CA ALA A 72 9.23 8.39 7.05
C ALA A 72 9.16 6.99 7.69
N ALA A 73 7.97 6.57 8.15
CA ALA A 73 7.79 5.30 8.85
C ALA A 73 8.12 4.06 8.00
N PHE A 74 8.03 4.14 6.68
CA PHE A 74 8.38 3.01 5.79
C PHE A 74 9.89 2.75 5.82
N ALA A 75 10.71 3.75 5.54
CA ALA A 75 12.16 3.64 5.58
C ALA A 75 12.67 3.35 7.00
N GLU A 76 12.06 3.95 8.04
CA GLU A 76 12.35 3.62 9.44
C GLU A 76 12.12 2.13 9.72
N THR A 77 10.99 1.58 9.24
CA THR A 77 10.65 0.16 9.43
C THR A 77 11.68 -0.75 8.75
N ALA A 78 12.05 -0.46 7.51
CA ALA A 78 13.05 -1.24 6.78
C ALA A 78 14.40 -1.26 7.50
N ARG A 79 14.85 -0.11 8.00
CA ARG A 79 16.10 0.02 8.76
C ARG A 79 16.07 -0.71 10.11
N VAL A 80 14.96 -0.58 10.87
CA VAL A 80 14.82 -1.20 12.19
C VAL A 80 14.79 -2.72 12.11
N LEU A 81 14.27 -3.28 11.01
CA LEU A 81 14.18 -4.72 10.80
C LEU A 81 15.37 -5.30 10.05
N GLU A 82 16.33 -4.46 9.62
CA GLU A 82 17.52 -4.89 8.85
C GLU A 82 17.13 -5.84 7.71
N LEU A 83 16.12 -5.37 6.88
CA LEU A 83 15.54 -6.21 5.84
C LEU A 83 16.54 -6.47 4.71
N ASP A 84 16.69 -7.73 4.36
CA ASP A 84 17.46 -8.21 3.21
C ASP A 84 16.55 -8.58 2.05
N GLY A 85 17.08 -8.51 0.80
CA GLY A 85 16.35 -8.82 -0.43
C GLY A 85 15.35 -7.73 -0.84
N PRO A 86 14.45 -8.01 -1.81
CA PRO A 86 13.50 -7.04 -2.32
C PRO A 86 12.51 -6.55 -1.24
N VAL A 87 12.36 -5.24 -1.13
CA VAL A 87 11.45 -4.59 -0.19
C VAL A 87 10.41 -3.77 -0.95
N LEU A 88 9.14 -4.06 -0.72
CA LEU A 88 8.01 -3.30 -1.26
C LEU A 88 7.41 -2.42 -0.16
N TRP A 89 6.97 -1.21 -0.53
CA TRP A 89 6.17 -0.37 0.35
C TRP A 89 4.73 -0.30 -0.15
N GLY A 90 3.78 -0.19 0.76
CA GLY A 90 2.40 -0.07 0.35
C GLY A 90 1.44 0.25 1.48
N GLY A 91 0.17 0.30 1.13
CA GLY A 91 -0.87 0.54 2.13
C GLY A 91 -2.27 0.67 1.55
N HIS A 92 -3.23 0.63 2.46
CA HIS A 92 -4.63 0.87 2.15
C HIS A 92 -4.95 2.36 2.32
N SER A 93 -5.62 2.95 1.33
CA SER A 93 -6.15 4.32 1.42
C SER A 93 -5.07 5.34 1.85
N TYR A 94 -5.21 5.96 3.01
CA TYR A 94 -4.23 6.91 3.55
C TYR A 94 -2.81 6.31 3.62
N GLY A 95 -2.67 5.06 4.06
CA GLY A 95 -1.37 4.37 4.11
C GLY A 95 -0.73 4.25 2.74
N GLY A 96 -1.52 3.88 1.71
CA GLY A 96 -1.05 3.85 0.32
C GLY A 96 -0.61 5.22 -0.19
N ARG A 97 -1.38 6.27 0.14
CA ARG A 97 -0.99 7.63 -0.19
C ARG A 97 0.31 8.06 0.51
N MET A 98 0.50 7.69 1.77
CA MET A 98 1.77 7.99 2.47
C MET A 98 2.95 7.24 1.86
N ALA A 99 2.76 5.97 1.49
CA ALA A 99 3.77 5.18 0.78
C ALA A 99 4.13 5.81 -0.58
N SER A 100 3.14 6.18 -1.40
CA SER A 100 3.38 6.80 -2.71
C SER A 100 4.11 8.15 -2.61
N MET A 101 3.77 8.97 -1.61
CA MET A 101 4.50 10.24 -1.35
C MET A 101 5.90 10.00 -0.80
N ALA A 102 6.11 8.96 0.01
CA ALA A 102 7.45 8.59 0.49
C ALA A 102 8.36 8.17 -0.65
N VAL A 103 7.84 7.42 -1.63
CA VAL A 103 8.57 7.05 -2.85
C VAL A 103 8.88 8.28 -3.71
N ALA A 104 7.89 9.13 -3.98
CA ALA A 104 8.05 10.28 -4.86
C ALA A 104 8.99 11.37 -4.30
N GLU A 105 8.99 11.59 -2.98
CA GLU A 105 9.67 12.70 -2.33
C GLU A 105 10.91 12.29 -1.51
N GLY A 106 11.03 10.99 -1.22
CA GLY A 106 12.07 10.48 -0.31
C GLY A 106 13.36 10.07 -1.01
N PRO A 107 14.49 10.09 -0.29
CA PRO A 107 15.78 9.64 -0.80
C PRO A 107 15.91 8.10 -0.84
N GLU A 108 15.12 7.40 -0.04
CA GLU A 108 15.14 5.93 0.04
C GLU A 108 14.04 5.37 -0.85
N GLN A 109 14.41 4.39 -1.68
CA GLN A 109 13.51 3.80 -2.66
C GLN A 109 13.31 2.30 -2.37
N PRO A 110 12.05 1.82 -2.26
CA PRO A 110 11.76 0.40 -2.30
C PRO A 110 11.86 -0.15 -3.73
N ASP A 111 11.85 -1.47 -3.87
CA ASP A 111 11.85 -2.14 -5.17
C ASP A 111 10.49 -2.11 -5.87
N GLY A 112 9.42 -1.82 -5.15
CA GLY A 112 8.08 -1.67 -5.73
C GLY A 112 7.08 -1.07 -4.76
N LEU A 113 5.93 -0.65 -5.30
CA LEU A 113 4.86 0.04 -4.58
C LEU A 113 3.52 -0.69 -4.71
N VAL A 114 2.77 -0.80 -3.60
CA VAL A 114 1.46 -1.45 -3.56
C VAL A 114 0.40 -0.51 -3.00
N LEU A 115 -0.54 -0.11 -3.84
CA LEU A 115 -1.60 0.85 -3.51
C LEU A 115 -2.97 0.15 -3.47
N LEU A 116 -3.51 -0.03 -2.27
CA LEU A 116 -4.83 -0.64 -2.06
C LEU A 116 -5.85 0.47 -1.84
N SER A 117 -6.87 0.58 -2.70
CA SER A 117 -7.88 1.65 -2.68
C SER A 117 -7.26 3.04 -2.53
N TYR A 118 -6.42 3.42 -3.47
CA TYR A 118 -5.79 4.75 -3.46
C TYR A 118 -6.87 5.84 -3.40
N PRO A 119 -6.84 6.77 -2.41
CA PRO A 119 -7.89 7.75 -2.22
C PRO A 119 -7.63 8.97 -3.12
N LEU A 120 -7.92 8.84 -4.42
CA LEU A 120 -7.59 9.84 -5.45
C LEU A 120 -8.11 11.22 -5.11
N HIS A 121 -9.36 11.32 -4.65
CA HIS A 121 -9.97 12.58 -4.19
C HIS A 121 -10.93 12.33 -3.03
N PRO A 122 -11.33 13.33 -2.24
CA PRO A 122 -12.45 13.19 -1.31
C PRO A 122 -13.74 12.89 -2.07
N PRO A 123 -14.65 12.06 -1.52
CA PRO A 123 -15.91 11.72 -2.19
C PRO A 123 -16.67 12.96 -2.67
N GLY A 124 -17.06 12.94 -3.97
CA GLY A 124 -17.78 14.05 -4.61
C GLY A 124 -16.95 15.31 -4.85
N ARG A 125 -15.61 15.23 -4.81
CA ARG A 125 -14.70 16.37 -5.05
C ARG A 125 -13.56 16.01 -5.99
N PRO A 126 -13.81 15.65 -7.25
CA PRO A 126 -12.78 15.26 -8.20
C PRO A 126 -11.75 16.38 -8.47
N GLU A 127 -12.14 17.65 -8.32
CA GLU A 127 -11.25 18.80 -8.44
C GLU A 127 -10.12 18.82 -7.37
N LYS A 128 -10.23 17.99 -6.34
CA LYS A 128 -9.21 17.81 -5.29
C LYS A 128 -8.37 16.54 -5.48
N ALA A 129 -8.12 16.19 -6.74
CA ALA A 129 -7.30 15.02 -7.07
C ALA A 129 -5.89 15.12 -6.46
N ARG A 130 -5.41 13.99 -5.95
CA ARG A 130 -4.12 13.84 -5.25
C ARG A 130 -3.10 13.17 -6.15
N THR A 131 -2.82 13.79 -7.30
CA THR A 131 -2.01 13.23 -8.38
C THR A 131 -0.65 13.89 -8.56
N ALA A 132 -0.41 15.05 -7.92
CA ALA A 132 0.74 15.90 -8.19
C ALA A 132 2.11 15.19 -8.05
N HIS A 133 2.22 14.18 -7.16
CA HIS A 133 3.46 13.42 -6.93
C HIS A 133 3.55 12.12 -7.75
N LEU A 134 2.48 11.69 -8.42
CA LEU A 134 2.48 10.42 -9.16
C LEU A 134 3.50 10.37 -10.30
N PRO A 135 3.76 11.46 -11.05
CA PRO A 135 4.80 11.47 -12.10
C PRO A 135 6.22 11.18 -11.60
N ASP A 136 6.48 11.42 -10.31
CA ASP A 136 7.79 11.20 -9.70
C ASP A 136 8.00 9.75 -9.21
N ILE A 137 7.00 8.88 -9.37
CA ILE A 137 7.07 7.46 -9.01
C ILE A 137 7.60 6.69 -10.22
N ALA A 138 8.88 6.29 -10.19
CA ALA A 138 9.55 5.60 -11.28
C ALA A 138 9.67 4.07 -11.08
N ILE A 139 9.24 3.54 -9.94
CA ILE A 139 9.34 2.12 -9.59
C ILE A 139 8.07 1.34 -9.99
N PRO A 140 8.18 0.01 -10.16
CA PRO A 140 7.02 -0.84 -10.44
C PRO A 140 5.92 -0.69 -9.40
N THR A 141 4.68 -0.50 -9.85
CA THR A 141 3.54 -0.19 -8.97
C THR A 141 2.35 -1.11 -9.25
N VAL A 142 1.76 -1.68 -8.19
CA VAL A 142 0.49 -2.39 -8.23
C VAL A 142 -0.59 -1.53 -7.59
N LEU A 143 -1.68 -1.25 -8.34
CA LEU A 143 -2.90 -0.63 -7.82
C LEU A 143 -4.03 -1.67 -7.74
N VAL A 144 -4.63 -1.81 -6.57
CA VAL A 144 -5.82 -2.65 -6.36
C VAL A 144 -6.99 -1.76 -5.99
N HIS A 145 -8.08 -1.82 -6.77
CA HIS A 145 -9.17 -0.86 -6.64
C HIS A 145 -10.55 -1.53 -6.65
N GLY A 146 -11.45 -1.02 -5.82
CA GLY A 146 -12.84 -1.42 -5.80
C GLY A 146 -13.68 -0.62 -6.80
N ARG A 147 -14.39 -1.27 -7.73
CA ARG A 147 -15.22 -0.61 -8.75
C ARG A 147 -16.30 0.33 -8.20
N ARG A 148 -16.64 0.23 -6.92
CA ARG A 148 -17.62 1.08 -6.23
C ARG A 148 -16.98 1.95 -5.15
N ASP A 149 -15.70 2.26 -5.32
CA ASP A 149 -14.97 3.11 -4.38
C ASP A 149 -15.37 4.59 -4.59
N PRO A 150 -15.90 5.29 -3.57
CA PRO A 150 -16.31 6.68 -3.71
C PRO A 150 -15.12 7.67 -3.80
N PHE A 151 -13.88 7.21 -3.62
CA PHE A 151 -12.68 8.05 -3.70
C PHE A 151 -12.02 8.07 -5.08
N ALA A 152 -12.46 7.22 -6.00
CA ALA A 152 -12.11 7.24 -7.41
C ALA A 152 -13.05 6.31 -8.20
N SER A 153 -13.49 6.69 -9.39
CA SER A 153 -14.05 5.74 -10.35
C SER A 153 -12.93 4.92 -11.00
N PRO A 154 -13.24 3.78 -11.65
CA PRO A 154 -12.25 3.03 -12.42
C PRO A 154 -11.55 3.88 -13.49
N GLU A 155 -12.30 4.74 -14.18
CA GLU A 155 -11.80 5.63 -15.23
C GLU A 155 -10.83 6.67 -14.67
N GLU A 156 -11.22 7.35 -13.58
CA GLU A 156 -10.37 8.33 -12.88
C GLU A 156 -9.09 7.67 -12.34
N LEU A 157 -9.19 6.44 -11.86
CA LEU A 157 -8.01 5.70 -11.40
C LEU A 157 -7.09 5.31 -12.56
N ALA A 158 -7.63 4.92 -13.71
CA ALA A 158 -6.83 4.59 -14.90
C ALA A 158 -6.06 5.83 -15.40
N GLU A 159 -6.70 7.00 -15.42
CA GLU A 159 -6.06 8.29 -15.75
C GLU A 159 -4.94 8.61 -14.74
N ALA A 160 -5.19 8.44 -13.45
CA ALA A 160 -4.18 8.66 -12.42
C ALA A 160 -3.01 7.66 -12.51
N ALA A 161 -3.30 6.39 -12.80
CA ALA A 161 -2.28 5.36 -12.98
C ALA A 161 -1.36 5.65 -14.18
N ALA A 162 -1.89 6.24 -15.25
CA ALA A 162 -1.12 6.65 -16.42
C ALA A 162 -0.14 7.81 -16.14
N LEU A 163 -0.26 8.51 -15.00
CA LEU A 163 0.70 9.53 -14.57
C LEU A 163 1.94 8.93 -13.90
N ILE A 164 1.87 7.70 -13.42
CA ILE A 164 3.01 7.03 -12.77
C ILE A 164 4.04 6.70 -13.85
N ALA A 165 5.28 7.16 -13.66
CA ALA A 165 6.36 6.97 -14.64
C ALA A 165 6.84 5.52 -14.71
N GLY A 166 6.77 4.77 -13.61
CA GLY A 166 7.16 3.36 -13.55
C GLY A 166 6.12 2.40 -14.13
N PRO A 167 6.49 1.14 -14.39
CA PRO A 167 5.55 0.10 -14.81
C PRO A 167 4.39 -0.04 -13.82
N THR A 168 3.16 -0.01 -14.30
CA THR A 168 1.97 -0.02 -13.44
C THR A 168 1.01 -1.12 -13.84
N THR A 169 0.60 -1.92 -12.84
CA THR A 169 -0.44 -2.95 -12.98
C THR A 169 -1.67 -2.56 -12.15
N THR A 170 -2.84 -2.48 -12.78
CA THR A 170 -4.10 -2.19 -12.09
C THR A 170 -4.96 -3.45 -11.97
N VAL A 171 -5.47 -3.70 -10.77
CA VAL A 171 -6.36 -4.82 -10.44
C VAL A 171 -7.69 -4.27 -9.94
N GLU A 172 -8.76 -4.53 -10.66
CA GLU A 172 -10.10 -4.15 -10.26
C GLU A 172 -10.84 -5.32 -9.57
N VAL A 173 -11.57 -4.98 -8.51
CA VAL A 173 -12.44 -5.93 -7.80
C VAL A 173 -13.85 -5.38 -7.62
N ALA A 174 -14.83 -6.29 -7.50
CA ALA A 174 -16.25 -5.92 -7.31
C ALA A 174 -16.54 -5.52 -5.85
N ALA A 175 -15.85 -4.48 -5.36
CA ALA A 175 -15.90 -4.01 -3.98
C ALA A 175 -16.03 -2.48 -3.89
N ALA A 176 -16.21 -1.96 -2.68
CA ALA A 176 -16.08 -0.55 -2.32
C ALA A 176 -14.68 -0.27 -1.76
N HIS A 177 -14.51 0.84 -1.07
CA HIS A 177 -13.22 1.33 -0.53
C HIS A 177 -12.51 0.36 0.42
N ASP A 178 -13.24 -0.46 1.16
CA ASP A 178 -12.70 -1.46 2.09
C ASP A 178 -12.17 -2.72 1.41
N LEU A 179 -12.36 -2.85 0.08
CA LEU A 179 -12.05 -4.01 -0.77
C LEU A 179 -12.76 -5.30 -0.35
N ALA A 180 -13.64 -5.28 0.64
CA ALA A 180 -14.44 -6.43 1.12
C ALA A 180 -13.65 -7.77 1.13
N PRO A 181 -12.53 -7.91 1.86
CA PRO A 181 -11.54 -8.98 1.68
C PRO A 181 -12.12 -10.39 1.80
N ALA A 182 -13.14 -10.59 2.63
CA ALA A 182 -13.78 -11.89 2.81
C ALA A 182 -14.68 -12.34 1.63
N ARG A 183 -14.99 -11.46 0.66
CA ARG A 183 -16.01 -11.72 -0.37
C ARG A 183 -15.60 -11.37 -1.79
N SER A 184 -14.64 -10.46 -1.97
CA SER A 184 -14.28 -9.90 -3.28
C SER A 184 -13.18 -10.65 -4.02
N GLY A 185 -12.44 -11.52 -3.31
CA GLY A 185 -11.19 -12.11 -3.80
C GLY A 185 -10.03 -11.10 -3.89
N ALA A 186 -10.18 -9.89 -3.35
CA ALA A 186 -9.15 -8.86 -3.40
C ALA A 186 -7.79 -9.30 -2.83
N PRO A 187 -7.70 -10.01 -1.68
CA PRO A 187 -6.41 -10.46 -1.17
C PRO A 187 -5.67 -11.39 -2.14
N VAL A 188 -6.38 -12.34 -2.74
CA VAL A 188 -5.80 -13.29 -3.71
C VAL A 188 -5.29 -12.56 -4.96
N LYS A 189 -6.14 -11.72 -5.57
CA LYS A 189 -5.80 -10.98 -6.78
C LYS A 189 -4.66 -9.97 -6.54
N ALA A 190 -4.66 -9.33 -5.37
CA ALA A 190 -3.56 -8.45 -4.97
C ALA A 190 -2.25 -9.23 -4.81
N ALA A 191 -2.28 -10.39 -4.15
CA ALA A 191 -1.11 -11.24 -3.97
C ALA A 191 -0.57 -11.75 -5.31
N GLU A 192 -1.44 -12.17 -6.24
CA GLU A 192 -1.05 -12.58 -7.60
C GLU A 192 -0.32 -11.46 -8.34
N ALA A 193 -0.85 -10.23 -8.32
CA ALA A 193 -0.23 -9.08 -8.97
C ALA A 193 1.11 -8.68 -8.31
N ILE A 194 1.21 -8.77 -6.99
CA ILE A 194 2.45 -8.50 -6.25
C ILE A 194 3.52 -9.54 -6.58
N VAL A 195 3.15 -10.83 -6.64
CA VAL A 195 4.09 -11.89 -7.04
C VAL A 195 4.57 -11.70 -8.48
N ALA A 196 3.67 -11.35 -9.41
CA ALA A 196 4.04 -11.04 -10.79
C ALA A 196 5.01 -9.83 -10.89
N LEU A 197 4.83 -8.80 -10.04
CA LEU A 197 5.79 -7.69 -9.94
C LEU A 197 7.16 -8.20 -9.46
N LEU A 198 7.20 -9.03 -8.41
CA LEU A 198 8.44 -9.58 -7.88
C LEU A 198 9.17 -10.48 -8.90
N ASP A 199 8.43 -11.25 -9.71
CA ASP A 199 9.01 -12.08 -10.77
C ASP A 199 9.68 -11.21 -11.86
N GLN A 200 9.12 -10.03 -12.15
CA GLN A 200 9.71 -9.07 -13.09
C GLN A 200 10.98 -8.40 -12.55
N LEU A 201 11.08 -8.19 -11.21
CA LEU A 201 12.29 -7.64 -10.60
C LEU A 201 13.49 -8.60 -10.65
N ASN A 202 13.21 -9.90 -10.77
CA ASN A 202 14.23 -10.96 -10.78
C ASN A 202 14.55 -11.45 -12.21
N ALA A 203 13.92 -10.91 -13.25
CA ALA A 203 14.10 -11.28 -14.64
C ALA A 203 15.18 -10.42 -15.31
#